data_4e0c9146eef4fb6c3703cc43028df4ed
#
_entry.id   4e0c9146eef4fb6c3703cc43028df4ed
#
_cell.length_a   1.000
_cell.length_b   1.000
_cell.length_c   1.000
_cell.angle_alpha   90.00
_cell.angle_beta   90.00
_cell.angle_gamma   90.00
#
_symmetry.space_group_name_H-M   'P 1'
#
loop_
_entity.id
_entity.type
_entity.pdbx_description
1 polymer ?
#
loop_
_entity_poly.entity_id
_entity_poly.type
_entity_poly.pdbx_seq_one_letter_code
_entity_poly.pdbx_strand_id
1 'polypeptide(L)'
;MTKIQSIRSIRVSLPFETGGPRHGMRPSLDAWTKMECVMVRIKTSDGLEGWGEAFGHAMAPGSEAVINQILAPMLVGRDSVAINHRIAELERPLHGLGRSGPLMYALSAIDTALWDLAAQRAHLPLYKFLGGESGVLTKYASLMRYGGDTDAVAQNVERARSYGFRTIKLHETTIPAFRAARNAVELDLSLIHI
;
A
#
# COMPACT_ATOMS: atom_id res chain seq x y z
N MET A 1 -23.25 -20.74 8.42
CA MET A 1 -21.91 -20.51 7.81
C MET A 1 -22.05 -19.43 6.74
N THR A 2 -21.29 -18.38 6.85
CA THR A 2 -21.32 -17.26 5.90
C THR A 2 -20.36 -17.53 4.76
N LYS A 3 -20.89 -17.70 3.55
CA LYS A 3 -20.10 -18.07 2.37
C LYS A 3 -19.64 -16.86 1.58
N ILE A 4 -18.45 -16.92 1.03
CA ILE A 4 -17.94 -15.97 0.04
C ILE A 4 -18.74 -16.17 -1.26
N GLN A 5 -19.47 -15.15 -1.68
CA GLN A 5 -20.26 -15.17 -2.93
C GLN A 5 -19.44 -14.74 -4.13
N SER A 6 -18.62 -13.72 -3.96
CA SER A 6 -17.78 -13.23 -5.04
C SER A 6 -16.55 -12.51 -4.49
N ILE A 7 -15.49 -12.53 -5.27
CA ILE A 7 -14.28 -11.74 -5.07
C ILE A 7 -14.02 -10.99 -6.38
N ARG A 8 -13.80 -9.70 -6.30
CA ARG A 8 -13.49 -8.85 -7.45
C ARG A 8 -12.31 -7.96 -7.15
N SER A 9 -11.43 -7.81 -8.12
CA SER A 9 -10.38 -6.80 -8.11
C SER A 9 -10.84 -5.54 -8.86
N ILE A 10 -10.38 -4.39 -8.39
CA ILE A 10 -10.65 -3.07 -8.98
C ILE A 10 -9.32 -2.33 -8.99
N ARG A 11 -8.78 -2.10 -10.20
CA ARG A 11 -7.55 -1.30 -10.31
C ARG A 11 -7.88 0.17 -10.19
N VAL A 12 -7.22 0.84 -9.24
CA VAL A 12 -7.32 2.27 -9.02
C VAL A 12 -6.01 2.92 -9.44
N SER A 13 -6.10 3.97 -10.23
CA SER A 13 -4.95 4.73 -10.73
C SER A 13 -5.13 6.21 -10.39
N LEU A 14 -4.26 6.74 -9.54
CA LEU A 14 -4.28 8.13 -9.07
C LEU A 14 -3.09 8.86 -9.69
N PRO A 15 -3.31 9.81 -10.60
CA PRO A 15 -2.24 10.62 -11.14
C PRO A 15 -1.64 11.50 -10.04
N PHE A 16 -0.33 11.70 -10.04
CA PHE A 16 0.35 12.60 -9.12
C PHE A 16 1.61 13.20 -9.74
N GLU A 17 2.03 14.33 -9.20
CA GLU A 17 3.28 14.99 -9.55
C GLU A 17 4.32 14.76 -8.46
N THR A 18 5.51 14.33 -8.89
CA THR A 18 6.64 14.09 -7.95
C THR A 18 7.29 15.38 -7.47
N GLY A 19 7.09 16.48 -8.21
CA GLY A 19 7.67 17.80 -7.89
C GLY A 19 9.12 18.00 -8.33
N GLY A 20 9.63 17.14 -9.21
CA GLY A 20 11.00 17.25 -9.72
C GLY A 20 11.22 16.49 -11.01
N PRO A 21 12.47 16.33 -11.43
CA PRO A 21 12.83 15.55 -12.60
C PRO A 21 12.19 14.18 -12.54
N ARG A 22 11.61 13.74 -13.64
CA ARG A 22 10.96 12.43 -13.75
C ARG A 22 12.02 11.33 -13.85
N HIS A 23 12.67 11.04 -12.74
CA HIS A 23 13.56 9.89 -12.64
C HIS A 23 12.75 8.71 -12.12
N GLY A 24 12.57 7.70 -12.95
CA GLY A 24 12.00 6.42 -12.52
C GLY A 24 12.88 5.76 -11.45
N MET A 25 12.33 4.90 -10.63
CA MET A 25 13.12 4.09 -9.69
C MET A 25 14.16 3.21 -10.40
N ARG A 26 13.97 2.98 -11.72
CA ARG A 26 14.89 2.27 -12.61
C ARG A 26 14.87 2.92 -13.98
N PRO A 27 16.00 2.89 -14.73
CA PRO A 27 16.08 3.46 -16.07
C PRO A 27 15.08 2.88 -17.09
N SER A 28 14.53 1.69 -16.81
CA SER A 28 13.60 0.96 -17.69
C SER A 28 12.11 1.15 -17.36
N LEU A 29 11.79 1.89 -16.31
CA LEU A 29 10.41 2.21 -15.96
C LEU A 29 10.16 3.68 -16.26
N ASP A 30 9.10 3.95 -17.00
CA ASP A 30 8.62 5.30 -17.25
C ASP A 30 8.50 6.11 -15.96
N ALA A 31 8.68 7.41 -16.10
CA ALA A 31 8.54 8.34 -14.98
C ALA A 31 7.27 8.05 -14.18
N TRP A 32 7.43 7.99 -12.87
CA TRP A 32 6.33 7.66 -11.97
C TRP A 32 5.34 8.81 -11.89
N THR A 33 4.28 8.73 -12.69
CA THR A 33 3.26 9.80 -12.84
C THR A 33 1.93 9.44 -12.23
N LYS A 34 1.81 8.21 -11.70
CA LYS A 34 0.58 7.70 -11.10
C LYS A 34 0.87 6.70 -9.99
N MET A 35 0.08 6.74 -8.95
CA MET A 35 0.01 5.71 -7.93
C MET A 35 -1.07 4.71 -8.34
N GLU A 36 -0.71 3.43 -8.46
CA GLU A 36 -1.66 2.37 -8.75
C GLU A 36 -1.77 1.42 -7.56
N CYS A 37 -2.99 1.04 -7.22
CA CYS A 37 -3.28 -0.05 -6.29
C CYS A 37 -4.38 -0.95 -6.86
N VAL A 38 -4.49 -2.15 -6.29
CA VAL A 38 -5.56 -3.10 -6.65
C VAL A 38 -6.42 -3.33 -5.43
N MET A 39 -7.59 -2.71 -5.42
CA MET A 39 -8.60 -2.95 -4.39
C MET A 39 -9.22 -4.33 -4.60
N VAL A 40 -9.45 -5.05 -3.51
CA VAL A 40 -10.16 -6.32 -3.51
C VAL A 40 -11.45 -6.14 -2.73
N ARG A 41 -12.56 -6.55 -3.35
CA ARG A 41 -13.86 -6.61 -2.71
C ARG A 41 -14.32 -8.05 -2.57
N ILE A 42 -14.61 -8.48 -1.36
CA ILE A 42 -15.21 -9.78 -1.04
C ILE A 42 -16.66 -9.55 -0.61
N LYS A 43 -17.60 -10.14 -1.34
CA LYS A 43 -19.03 -10.15 -0.97
C LYS A 43 -19.41 -11.49 -0.35
N THR A 44 -20.16 -11.46 0.72
CA THR A 44 -20.59 -12.66 1.47
C THR A 44 -22.10 -12.85 1.48
N SER A 45 -22.55 -14.07 1.79
CA SER A 45 -23.97 -14.47 1.74
C SER A 45 -24.85 -13.79 2.80
N ASP A 46 -24.26 -13.16 3.81
CA ASP A 46 -24.96 -12.29 4.78
C ASP A 46 -25.10 -10.83 4.30
N GLY A 47 -24.67 -10.55 3.07
CA GLY A 47 -24.79 -9.24 2.44
C GLY A 47 -23.66 -8.27 2.74
N LEU A 48 -22.68 -8.64 3.57
CA LEU A 48 -21.54 -7.79 3.88
C LEU A 48 -20.53 -7.76 2.72
N GLU A 49 -19.80 -6.64 2.63
CA GLU A 49 -18.72 -6.44 1.70
C GLU A 49 -17.45 -6.03 2.46
N GLY A 50 -16.41 -6.85 2.35
CA GLY A 50 -15.09 -6.56 2.92
C GLY A 50 -14.11 -6.07 1.87
N TRP A 51 -13.22 -5.18 2.27
CA TRP A 51 -12.27 -4.52 1.40
C TRP A 51 -10.84 -4.72 1.85
N GLY A 52 -9.96 -4.92 0.89
CA GLY A 52 -8.51 -4.98 1.07
C GLY A 52 -7.77 -4.37 -0.11
N GLU A 53 -6.48 -4.12 0.05
CA GLU A 53 -5.64 -3.51 -0.97
C GLU A 53 -4.41 -4.38 -1.23
N ALA A 54 -4.18 -4.71 -2.50
CA ALA A 54 -2.92 -5.29 -2.96
C ALA A 54 -1.99 -4.19 -3.47
N PHE A 55 -0.70 -4.33 -3.16
CA PHE A 55 0.32 -3.43 -3.68
C PHE A 55 0.27 -3.36 -5.21
N GLY A 56 0.29 -2.15 -5.73
CA GLY A 56 0.10 -1.86 -7.14
C GLY A 56 1.39 -1.56 -7.88
N HIS A 57 1.54 -0.33 -8.35
CA HIS A 57 2.58 0.13 -9.24
C HIS A 57 2.70 -0.75 -10.49
N ALA A 58 3.92 -1.01 -10.97
CA ALA A 58 4.16 -1.88 -12.10
C ALA A 58 3.66 -3.34 -11.91
N MET A 59 3.37 -3.74 -10.65
CA MET A 59 2.88 -5.08 -10.34
C MET A 59 1.35 -5.18 -10.28
N ALA A 60 0.61 -4.09 -10.43
CA ALA A 60 -0.85 -4.09 -10.41
C ALA A 60 -1.49 -5.11 -11.35
N PRO A 61 -1.07 -5.24 -12.64
CA PRO A 61 -1.59 -6.27 -13.53
C PRO A 61 -1.36 -7.69 -13.05
N GLY A 62 -0.17 -7.95 -12.48
CA GLY A 62 0.17 -9.27 -11.93
C GLY A 62 -0.65 -9.61 -10.68
N SER A 63 -0.79 -8.67 -9.75
CA SER A 63 -1.62 -8.84 -8.55
C SER A 63 -3.09 -9.07 -8.91
N GLU A 64 -3.62 -8.31 -9.86
CA GLU A 64 -4.99 -8.46 -10.37
C GLU A 64 -5.22 -9.84 -11.00
N ALA A 65 -4.29 -10.31 -11.83
CA ALA A 65 -4.38 -11.63 -12.44
C ALA A 65 -4.37 -12.75 -11.39
N VAL A 66 -3.48 -12.67 -10.39
CA VAL A 66 -3.42 -13.64 -9.28
C VAL A 66 -4.74 -13.66 -8.51
N ILE A 67 -5.30 -12.49 -8.17
CA ILE A 67 -6.58 -12.41 -7.46
C ILE A 67 -7.68 -13.10 -8.26
N ASN A 68 -7.85 -12.73 -9.53
CA ASN A 68 -8.99 -13.15 -10.32
C ASN A 68 -8.89 -14.60 -10.82
N GLN A 69 -7.69 -15.05 -11.20
CA GLN A 69 -7.49 -16.32 -11.89
C GLN A 69 -7.05 -17.45 -10.97
N ILE A 70 -6.49 -17.12 -9.79
CA ILE A 70 -5.95 -18.11 -8.86
C ILE A 70 -6.72 -18.07 -7.54
N LEU A 71 -6.70 -16.95 -6.80
CA LEU A 71 -7.19 -16.91 -5.42
C LEU A 71 -8.72 -16.89 -5.34
N ALA A 72 -9.39 -16.11 -6.18
CA ALA A 72 -10.86 -16.03 -6.16
C ALA A 72 -11.54 -17.38 -6.44
N PRO A 73 -11.13 -18.16 -7.48
CA PRO A 73 -11.68 -19.50 -7.69
C PRO A 73 -11.50 -20.47 -6.53
N MET A 74 -10.41 -20.35 -5.75
CA MET A 74 -10.14 -21.20 -4.59
C MET A 74 -11.01 -20.85 -3.38
N LEU A 75 -11.51 -19.62 -3.27
CA LEU A 75 -12.21 -19.10 -2.10
C LEU A 75 -13.72 -18.96 -2.29
N VAL A 76 -14.20 -18.73 -3.50
CA VAL A 76 -15.66 -18.60 -3.74
C VAL A 76 -16.37 -19.88 -3.30
N GLY A 77 -17.46 -19.71 -2.56
CA GLY A 77 -18.23 -20.81 -1.94
C GLY A 77 -17.69 -21.28 -0.57
N ARG A 78 -16.48 -20.85 -0.18
CA ARG A 78 -15.89 -21.19 1.13
C ARG A 78 -16.48 -20.32 2.24
N ASP A 79 -16.33 -20.77 3.47
CA ASP A 79 -16.68 -20.00 4.65
C ASP A 79 -15.72 -18.81 4.84
N SER A 80 -16.28 -17.63 5.15
CA SER A 80 -15.52 -16.38 5.32
C SER A 80 -15.12 -16.10 6.77
N VAL A 81 -15.48 -16.96 7.74
CA VAL A 81 -15.25 -16.70 9.17
C VAL A 81 -13.91 -17.24 9.64
N ALA A 82 -13.51 -18.42 9.17
CA ALA A 82 -12.27 -19.06 9.58
C ALA A 82 -11.04 -18.48 8.83
N ILE A 83 -10.71 -17.21 9.07
CA ILE A 83 -9.72 -16.44 8.28
C ILE A 83 -8.37 -17.16 8.18
N ASN A 84 -7.74 -17.47 9.32
CA ASN A 84 -6.42 -18.12 9.33
C ASN A 84 -6.43 -19.46 8.57
N HIS A 85 -7.53 -20.20 8.67
CA HIS A 85 -7.67 -21.44 7.91
C HIS A 85 -7.78 -21.18 6.40
N ARG A 86 -8.54 -20.15 5.99
CA ARG A 86 -8.64 -19.75 4.57
C ARG A 86 -7.30 -19.32 4.00
N ILE A 87 -6.55 -18.50 4.73
CA ILE A 87 -5.21 -18.08 4.28
C ILE A 87 -4.25 -19.27 4.19
N ALA A 88 -4.25 -20.17 5.17
CA ALA A 88 -3.42 -21.39 5.11
C ALA A 88 -3.78 -22.30 3.94
N GLU A 89 -5.08 -22.42 3.60
CA GLU A 89 -5.54 -23.17 2.41
C GLU A 89 -5.02 -22.57 1.10
N LEU A 90 -4.82 -21.26 1.04
CA LEU A 90 -4.22 -20.59 -0.12
C LEU A 90 -2.70 -20.73 -0.14
N GLU A 91 -2.03 -20.50 0.99
CA GLU A 91 -0.58 -20.51 1.07
C GLU A 91 0.02 -21.91 0.81
N ARG A 92 -0.61 -22.95 1.34
CA ARG A 92 -0.06 -24.31 1.29
C ARG A 92 0.18 -24.83 -0.14
N PRO A 93 -0.78 -24.79 -1.08
CA PRO A 93 -0.55 -25.24 -2.45
C PRO A 93 0.31 -24.30 -3.28
N LEU A 94 0.38 -23.02 -2.89
CA LEU A 94 1.08 -21.98 -3.62
C LEU A 94 2.48 -21.69 -3.11
N HIS A 95 2.92 -22.35 -2.02
CA HIS A 95 4.20 -22.05 -1.36
C HIS A 95 5.41 -22.22 -2.29
N GLY A 96 5.34 -23.14 -3.23
CA GLY A 96 6.40 -23.38 -4.23
C GLY A 96 6.59 -22.23 -5.23
N LEU A 97 5.64 -21.29 -5.31
CA LEU A 97 5.74 -20.09 -6.16
C LEU A 97 6.49 -18.94 -5.47
N GLY A 98 6.99 -19.13 -4.27
CA GLY A 98 7.75 -18.16 -3.50
C GLY A 98 6.88 -17.30 -2.57
N ARG A 99 7.56 -16.52 -1.72
CA ARG A 99 6.93 -15.65 -0.70
C ARG A 99 7.19 -14.17 -0.98
N SER A 100 7.02 -13.74 -2.22
CA SER A 100 7.23 -12.35 -2.63
C SER A 100 6.40 -12.01 -3.87
N GLY A 101 6.34 -10.72 -4.19
CA GLY A 101 5.72 -10.22 -5.42
C GLY A 101 4.19 -10.37 -5.48
N PRO A 102 3.61 -10.44 -6.69
CA PRO A 102 2.17 -10.35 -6.93
C PRO A 102 1.34 -11.37 -6.15
N LEU A 103 1.87 -12.58 -5.91
CA LEU A 103 1.16 -13.60 -5.12
C LEU A 103 0.94 -13.13 -3.69
N MET A 104 1.99 -12.63 -3.02
CA MET A 104 1.88 -12.16 -1.64
C MET A 104 1.08 -10.87 -1.53
N TYR A 105 1.17 -9.98 -2.51
CA TYR A 105 0.33 -8.78 -2.55
C TYR A 105 -1.15 -9.14 -2.66
N ALA A 106 -1.49 -10.10 -3.51
CA ALA A 106 -2.85 -10.59 -3.67
C ALA A 106 -3.37 -11.30 -2.40
N LEU A 107 -2.56 -12.16 -1.78
CA LEU A 107 -2.88 -12.82 -0.52
C LEU A 107 -3.14 -11.81 0.60
N SER A 108 -2.27 -10.79 0.73
CA SER A 108 -2.43 -9.72 1.72
C SER A 108 -3.75 -8.96 1.55
N ALA A 109 -4.15 -8.68 0.31
CA ALA A 109 -5.42 -8.02 0.04
C ALA A 109 -6.64 -8.88 0.42
N ILE A 110 -6.59 -10.18 0.14
CA ILE A 110 -7.62 -11.13 0.55
C ILE A 110 -7.70 -11.22 2.06
N ASP A 111 -6.57 -11.35 2.74
CA ASP A 111 -6.50 -11.41 4.20
C ASP A 111 -7.11 -10.14 4.83
N THR A 112 -6.68 -8.98 4.37
CA THR A 112 -7.22 -7.68 4.85
C THR A 112 -8.74 -7.61 4.66
N ALA A 113 -9.26 -8.02 3.49
CA ALA A 113 -10.71 -8.01 3.22
C ALA A 113 -11.49 -8.98 4.12
N LEU A 114 -10.92 -10.13 4.47
CA LEU A 114 -11.55 -11.08 5.40
C LEU A 114 -11.56 -10.52 6.84
N TRP A 115 -10.49 -9.86 7.27
CA TRP A 115 -10.45 -9.18 8.57
C TRP A 115 -11.39 -7.99 8.64
N ASP A 116 -11.57 -7.24 7.57
CA ASP A 116 -12.56 -6.17 7.47
C ASP A 116 -13.99 -6.73 7.66
N LEU A 117 -14.32 -7.84 6.98
CA LEU A 117 -15.60 -8.53 7.19
C LEU A 117 -15.81 -8.99 8.64
N ALA A 118 -14.75 -9.49 9.29
CA ALA A 118 -14.85 -9.92 10.69
C ALA A 118 -15.12 -8.74 11.63
N ALA A 119 -14.45 -7.62 11.41
CA ALA A 119 -14.65 -6.40 12.18
C ALA A 119 -16.06 -5.82 11.97
N GLN A 120 -16.57 -5.81 10.74
CA GLN A 120 -17.95 -5.39 10.43
C GLN A 120 -18.99 -6.26 11.16
N ARG A 121 -18.82 -7.59 11.19
CA ARG A 121 -19.70 -8.51 11.95
C ARG A 121 -19.68 -8.25 13.45
N ALA A 122 -18.54 -7.85 13.97
CA ALA A 122 -18.39 -7.47 15.37
C ALA A 122 -18.90 -6.04 15.68
N HIS A 123 -19.33 -5.29 14.66
CA HIS A 123 -19.69 -3.87 14.76
C HIS A 123 -18.59 -3.00 15.37
N LEU A 124 -17.33 -3.33 15.06
CA LEU A 124 -16.15 -2.62 15.55
C LEU A 124 -15.30 -2.11 14.38
N PRO A 125 -14.65 -0.94 14.53
CA PRO A 125 -13.54 -0.59 13.64
C PRO A 125 -12.44 -1.64 13.72
N LEU A 126 -11.78 -1.93 12.59
CA LEU A 126 -10.78 -3.01 12.50
C LEU A 126 -9.68 -2.88 13.56
N TYR A 127 -9.19 -1.67 13.82
CA TYR A 127 -8.15 -1.47 14.84
C TYR A 127 -8.59 -1.89 16.25
N LYS A 128 -9.86 -1.62 16.63
CA LYS A 128 -10.41 -2.08 17.92
C LYS A 128 -10.62 -3.58 17.95
N PHE A 129 -11.11 -4.14 16.84
CA PHE A 129 -11.31 -5.57 16.69
C PHE A 129 -9.99 -6.34 16.87
N LEU A 130 -8.88 -5.77 16.41
CA LEU A 130 -7.53 -6.31 16.57
C LEU A 130 -6.89 -5.98 17.94
N GLY A 131 -7.61 -5.37 18.87
CA GLY A 131 -7.10 -5.03 20.20
C GLY A 131 -6.29 -3.72 20.27
N GLY A 132 -6.37 -2.90 19.24
CA GLY A 132 -5.70 -1.60 19.21
C GLY A 132 -6.50 -0.49 19.90
N GLU A 133 -5.80 0.57 20.28
CA GLU A 133 -6.38 1.79 20.83
C GLU A 133 -6.28 2.94 19.85
N SER A 134 -7.20 3.91 19.96
CA SER A 134 -7.11 5.15 19.19
C SER A 134 -6.02 6.06 19.77
N GLY A 135 -5.27 6.73 18.89
CA GLY A 135 -4.23 7.66 19.29
C GLY A 135 -3.88 8.65 18.20
N VAL A 136 -3.11 9.67 18.57
CA VAL A 136 -2.56 10.61 17.60
C VAL A 136 -1.26 10.05 17.06
N LEU A 137 -1.19 9.91 15.73
CA LEU A 137 0.02 9.49 15.03
C LEU A 137 0.72 10.70 14.42
N THR A 138 2.02 10.81 14.68
CA THR A 138 2.86 11.80 14.01
C THR A 138 3.14 11.34 12.60
N LYS A 139 2.79 12.16 11.63
CA LYS A 139 3.02 11.90 10.20
C LYS A 139 4.26 12.64 9.71
N TYR A 140 4.92 12.08 8.71
CA TYR A 140 6.00 12.74 7.98
C TYR A 140 5.69 12.83 6.48
N ALA A 141 6.30 13.79 5.81
CA ALA A 141 6.29 13.85 4.35
C ALA A 141 7.36 12.90 3.80
N SER A 142 6.94 11.93 2.99
CA SER A 142 7.87 11.04 2.28
C SER A 142 8.08 11.61 0.88
N LEU A 143 9.21 12.27 0.66
CA LEU A 143 9.54 12.85 -0.64
C LEU A 143 10.06 11.78 -1.59
N MET A 144 9.93 12.05 -2.88
CA MET A 144 10.46 11.17 -3.92
C MET A 144 11.98 11.32 -4.04
N ARG A 145 12.61 10.47 -4.87
CA ARG A 145 13.99 10.61 -5.26
C ARG A 145 14.10 11.59 -6.44
N TYR A 146 14.93 12.62 -6.29
CA TYR A 146 15.15 13.65 -7.32
C TYR A 146 16.49 13.48 -8.05
N GLY A 147 17.18 12.35 -7.88
CA GLY A 147 18.39 12.00 -8.61
C GLY A 147 19.61 12.86 -8.26
N GLY A 148 19.61 13.50 -7.10
CA GLY A 148 20.69 14.41 -6.67
C GLY A 148 20.51 15.85 -7.14
N ASP A 149 19.40 16.19 -7.80
CA ASP A 149 19.03 17.58 -8.13
C ASP A 149 18.75 18.36 -6.84
N THR A 150 19.73 19.19 -6.45
CA THR A 150 19.70 19.94 -5.18
C THR A 150 18.59 20.97 -5.13
N ASP A 151 18.22 21.58 -6.25
CA ASP A 151 17.16 22.58 -6.32
C ASP A 151 15.78 21.94 -6.18
N ALA A 152 15.55 20.81 -6.86
CA ALA A 152 14.34 20.03 -6.70
C ALA A 152 14.19 19.50 -5.27
N VAL A 153 15.26 19.05 -4.65
CA VAL A 153 15.26 18.62 -3.23
C VAL A 153 14.84 19.77 -2.32
N ALA A 154 15.50 20.93 -2.44
CA ALA A 154 15.22 22.10 -1.62
C ALA A 154 13.75 22.56 -1.76
N GLN A 155 13.28 22.73 -2.99
CA GLN A 155 11.90 23.17 -3.29
C GLN A 155 10.85 22.22 -2.71
N ASN A 156 11.06 20.91 -2.81
CA ASN A 156 10.10 19.94 -2.28
C ASN A 156 10.12 19.84 -0.75
N VAL A 157 11.27 20.06 -0.13
CA VAL A 157 11.39 20.17 1.34
C VAL A 157 10.64 21.42 1.84
N GLU A 158 10.84 22.58 1.21
CA GLU A 158 10.11 23.81 1.53
C GLU A 158 8.59 23.64 1.34
N ARG A 159 8.18 23.00 0.25
CA ARG A 159 6.77 22.69 -0.02
C ARG A 159 6.18 21.79 1.07
N ALA A 160 6.87 20.73 1.47
CA ALA A 160 6.41 19.86 2.55
C ALA A 160 6.29 20.64 3.88
N ARG A 161 7.26 21.50 4.19
CA ARG A 161 7.19 22.40 5.36
C ARG A 161 5.98 23.34 5.28
N SER A 162 5.70 23.94 4.12
CA SER A 162 4.55 24.83 3.95
C SER A 162 3.20 24.13 4.21
N TYR A 163 3.12 22.81 4.03
CA TYR A 163 1.97 21.99 4.42
C TYR A 163 1.95 21.59 5.90
N GLY A 164 2.89 22.10 6.70
CA GLY A 164 2.94 21.88 8.15
C GLY A 164 3.62 20.57 8.58
N PHE A 165 4.32 19.87 7.69
CA PHE A 165 5.11 18.72 8.10
C PHE A 165 6.36 19.16 8.87
N ARG A 166 6.58 18.52 10.02
CA ARG A 166 7.74 18.76 10.92
C ARG A 166 8.81 17.66 10.78
N THR A 167 8.48 16.59 10.08
CA THR A 167 9.39 15.49 9.77
C THR A 167 9.31 15.19 8.28
N ILE A 168 10.44 15.11 7.61
CA ILE A 168 10.53 14.86 6.17
C ILE A 168 11.49 13.70 5.93
N LYS A 169 11.05 12.70 5.16
CA LYS A 169 11.87 11.57 4.74
C LYS A 169 12.36 11.80 3.30
N LEU A 170 13.68 11.71 3.13
CA LEU A 170 14.36 11.82 1.85
C LEU A 170 14.70 10.42 1.30
N HIS A 171 14.71 10.29 -0.03
CA HIS A 171 15.22 9.10 -0.74
C HIS A 171 16.50 9.42 -1.53
N GLU A 172 17.19 10.49 -1.17
CA GLU A 172 18.45 10.89 -1.77
C GLU A 172 19.63 10.12 -1.16
N THR A 173 20.72 10.00 -1.93
CA THR A 173 21.90 9.23 -1.55
C THR A 173 23.20 10.03 -1.61
N THR A 174 23.14 11.34 -1.85
CA THR A 174 24.33 12.20 -2.01
C THR A 174 24.40 13.28 -0.95
N ILE A 175 25.61 13.58 -0.48
CA ILE A 175 25.84 14.64 0.52
C ILE A 175 25.33 16.01 0.06
N PRO A 176 25.54 16.45 -1.21
CA PRO A 176 24.98 17.71 -1.67
C PRO A 176 23.46 17.79 -1.55
N ALA A 177 22.73 16.71 -1.89
CA ALA A 177 21.27 16.66 -1.76
C ALA A 177 20.82 16.77 -0.29
N PHE A 178 21.50 16.10 0.64
CA PHE A 178 21.21 16.24 2.08
C PHE A 178 21.49 17.65 2.60
N ARG A 179 22.58 18.28 2.15
CA ARG A 179 22.88 19.66 2.51
C ARG A 179 21.83 20.62 1.95
N ALA A 180 21.39 20.44 0.71
CA ALA A 180 20.32 21.24 0.12
C ALA A 180 19.02 21.11 0.92
N ALA A 181 18.62 19.89 1.29
CA ALA A 181 17.47 19.65 2.13
C ALA A 181 17.60 20.34 3.49
N ARG A 182 18.77 20.25 4.14
CA ARG A 182 18.99 20.85 5.46
C ARG A 182 19.01 22.37 5.41
N ASN A 183 19.58 22.95 4.37
CA ASN A 183 19.65 24.41 4.20
C ASN A 183 18.28 25.03 3.84
N ALA A 184 17.37 24.25 3.30
CA ALA A 184 16.02 24.71 2.92
C ALA A 184 15.06 24.85 4.13
N VAL A 185 15.45 24.37 5.32
CA VAL A 185 14.59 24.38 6.52
C VAL A 185 15.39 24.69 7.78
N GLU A 186 14.66 25.11 8.82
CA GLU A 186 15.20 25.40 10.14
C GLU A 186 15.73 24.15 10.85
N LEU A 187 16.62 24.32 11.82
CA LEU A 187 17.29 23.21 12.50
C LEU A 187 16.35 22.32 13.32
N ASP A 188 15.20 22.83 13.71
CA ASP A 188 14.20 22.10 14.50
C ASP A 188 13.37 21.09 13.67
N LEU A 189 13.46 21.15 12.33
CA LEU A 189 12.79 20.19 11.44
C LEU A 189 13.61 18.90 11.34
N SER A 190 12.95 17.76 11.59
CA SER A 190 13.56 16.44 11.48
C SER A 190 13.67 16.00 10.02
N LEU A 191 14.87 15.61 9.59
CA LEU A 191 15.12 14.96 8.32
C LEU A 191 15.51 13.50 8.54
N ILE A 192 14.80 12.60 7.86
CA ILE A 192 15.07 11.17 7.85
C ILE A 192 15.54 10.82 6.43
N HIS A 193 16.56 9.97 6.31
CA HIS A 193 17.01 9.44 5.03
C HIS A 193 17.08 7.91 5.08
N ILE A 194 16.93 7.29 3.92
CA ILE A 194 17.01 5.83 3.73
C ILE A 194 18.00 5.56 2.60
#